data_6f8b28d07fa8c87a72b9730b54aa2065
#
_entry.id   6f8b28d07fa8c87a72b9730b54aa2065
#
_cell.length_a   1.000
_cell.length_b   1.000
_cell.length_c   1.000
_cell.angle_alpha   90.00
_cell.angle_beta   90.00
_cell.angle_gamma   90.00
#
_symmetry.space_group_name_H-M   'P 1'
#
loop_
_entity.id
_entity.type
_entity.pdbx_description
1 polymer ?
#
loop_
_entity_poly.entity_id
_entity_poly.type
_entity_poly.pdbx_seq_one_letter_code
_entity_poly.pdbx_strand_id
1 'polypeptide(L)'
;MAVLETVRKAIAEGDVDFLREGVRVLAQAVMETEVTELTGVPHGERDPDRRLTRRNGYRDRRWDTRVGTVELAIPRVRDGSYFPSLLEPRRRAERALLAVVQEAYVLGVSTRRVEDLVEALGIASISKSEVSRICAALDAEVEAFRSRSLADETYPYLWLDATYVKVREAGRVVSMAALVATGVAQTGERRILGLELAAGNDEGSAWPAFIRSLVERGLDGVRLVISDDHRGLVKAIREQLLGAAWQRCRVHCTRNAQDLVPRHARSMVASAIRSIFEQPDQRSAREQSGRVIDSIRPRFPAVAELLTDAEPDLLAHFTFPDSHRRQIRSTNPLERLNKEIKRRTAVVGIFPNRASLIRLVGMVLAEQDDEWQDGRRYFRPETMALIDAVVDHQEVSPGLLMAS
;
A
#
# COMPACT_ATOMS: atom_id res chain seq x y z
N MET A 1 19.00 37.71 16.34
CA MET A 1 20.14 38.09 15.49
C MET A 1 21.30 37.09 15.65
N ALA A 2 21.73 36.74 16.85
CA ALA A 2 22.86 35.82 17.08
C ALA A 2 22.73 34.42 16.43
N VAL A 3 21.56 33.79 16.44
CA VAL A 3 21.33 32.48 15.84
C VAL A 3 21.51 32.47 14.31
N LEU A 4 21.02 33.49 13.63
CA LEU A 4 21.17 33.65 12.16
C LEU A 4 22.63 33.86 11.74
N GLU A 5 23.42 34.54 12.57
CA GLU A 5 24.83 34.78 12.31
C GLU A 5 25.67 33.52 12.55
N THR A 6 25.36 32.74 13.59
CA THR A 6 25.96 31.44 13.85
C THR A 6 25.66 30.42 12.73
N VAL A 7 24.40 30.37 12.23
CA VAL A 7 24.02 29.50 11.11
C VAL A 7 24.73 29.93 9.82
N ARG A 8 24.83 31.24 9.52
CA ARG A 8 25.59 31.74 8.38
C ARG A 8 27.07 31.38 8.42
N LYS A 9 27.68 31.45 9.60
CA LYS A 9 29.07 31.05 9.80
C LYS A 9 29.26 29.55 9.57
N ALA A 10 28.43 28.71 10.14
CA ALA A 10 28.46 27.25 9.94
C ALA A 10 28.26 26.85 8.47
N ILE A 11 27.37 27.54 7.75
CA ILE A 11 27.19 27.33 6.29
C ILE A 11 28.48 27.73 5.52
N ALA A 12 29.12 28.81 5.90
CA ALA A 12 30.34 29.26 5.25
C ALA A 12 31.56 28.36 5.54
N GLU A 13 31.60 27.77 6.73
CA GLU A 13 32.65 26.82 7.16
C GLU A 13 32.40 25.39 6.73
N GLY A 14 31.21 25.08 6.15
CA GLY A 14 30.83 23.74 5.68
C GLY A 14 30.65 22.74 6.81
N ASP A 15 30.34 23.17 8.02
CA ASP A 15 30.10 22.32 9.18
C ASP A 15 28.72 21.63 9.10
N VAL A 16 28.74 20.48 8.44
CA VAL A 16 27.54 19.65 8.19
C VAL A 16 26.93 19.12 9.47
N ASP A 17 27.75 18.80 10.49
CA ASP A 17 27.26 18.24 11.75
C ASP A 17 26.52 19.29 12.58
N PHE A 18 27.04 20.53 12.62
CA PHE A 18 26.35 21.66 13.24
C PHE A 18 25.01 21.97 12.54
N LEU A 19 25.01 21.97 11.20
CA LEU A 19 23.79 22.22 10.43
C LEU A 19 22.76 21.09 10.63
N ARG A 20 23.20 19.86 10.71
CA ARG A 20 22.32 18.70 10.98
C ARG A 20 21.68 18.83 12.36
N GLU A 21 22.47 19.14 13.39
CA GLU A 21 21.95 19.34 14.74
C GLU A 21 21.01 20.55 14.82
N GLY A 22 21.34 21.64 14.13
CA GLY A 22 20.45 22.79 14.01
C GLY A 22 19.09 22.46 13.38
N VAL A 23 19.08 21.67 12.32
CA VAL A 23 17.85 21.18 11.67
C VAL A 23 17.07 20.28 12.63
N ARG A 24 17.74 19.39 13.36
CA ARG A 24 17.12 18.50 14.37
C ARG A 24 16.40 19.32 15.44
N VAL A 25 17.08 20.30 16.04
CA VAL A 25 16.54 21.15 17.12
C VAL A 25 15.35 21.97 16.64
N LEU A 26 15.43 22.57 15.45
CA LEU A 26 14.32 23.34 14.87
C LEU A 26 13.12 22.45 14.57
N ALA A 27 13.34 21.28 13.95
CA ALA A 27 12.27 20.32 13.67
C ALA A 27 11.59 19.86 14.96
N GLN A 28 12.36 19.55 16.00
CA GLN A 28 11.83 19.15 17.31
C GLN A 28 11.00 20.28 17.94
N ALA A 29 11.45 21.52 17.87
CA ALA A 29 10.73 22.68 18.41
C ALA A 29 9.39 22.91 17.70
N VAL A 30 9.36 22.76 16.36
CA VAL A 30 8.10 22.84 15.57
C VAL A 30 7.13 21.75 16.01
N MET A 31 7.59 20.49 16.08
CA MET A 31 6.76 19.36 16.51
C MET A 31 6.18 19.56 17.92
N GLU A 32 6.99 20.06 18.87
CA GLU A 32 6.53 20.34 20.24
C GLU A 32 5.47 21.45 20.28
N THR A 33 5.59 22.47 19.44
CA THR A 33 4.60 23.55 19.33
C THR A 33 3.28 22.99 18.78
N GLU A 34 3.31 22.27 17.68
CA GLU A 34 2.13 21.64 17.06
C GLU A 34 1.39 20.70 18.03
N VAL A 35 2.16 19.88 18.77
CA VAL A 35 1.56 18.97 19.76
C VAL A 35 1.04 19.72 20.99
N THR A 36 1.63 20.85 21.35
CA THR A 36 1.11 21.72 22.42
C THR A 36 -0.25 22.29 22.02
N GLU A 37 -0.42 22.71 20.79
CA GLU A 37 -1.71 23.17 20.27
C GLU A 37 -2.75 22.02 20.27
N LEU A 38 -2.38 20.82 19.85
CA LEU A 38 -3.23 19.63 19.86
C LEU A 38 -3.62 19.18 21.28
N THR A 39 -2.71 19.26 22.23
CA THR A 39 -2.96 18.80 23.62
C THR A 39 -3.59 19.89 24.47
N GLY A 40 -3.54 21.16 24.03
CA GLY A 40 -4.00 22.32 24.76
C GLY A 40 -3.10 22.74 25.95
N VAL A 41 -2.01 21.97 26.21
CA VAL A 41 -1.13 22.19 27.38
C VAL A 41 0.32 21.93 26.99
N PRO A 42 1.28 22.81 27.36
CA PRO A 42 2.72 22.59 27.16
C PRO A 42 3.24 21.30 27.76
N HIS A 43 4.39 20.84 27.25
CA HIS A 43 5.05 19.67 27.78
C HIS A 43 5.44 19.85 29.26
N GLY A 44 5.04 18.90 30.11
CA GLY A 44 5.33 18.95 31.56
C GLY A 44 4.30 19.69 32.40
N GLU A 45 3.41 20.46 31.84
CA GLU A 45 2.33 21.14 32.56
C GLU A 45 1.10 20.26 32.77
N ARG A 46 0.42 20.50 33.91
CA ARG A 46 -0.83 19.80 34.28
C ARG A 46 -1.94 20.82 34.42
N ASP A 47 -2.76 20.94 33.39
CA ASP A 47 -3.99 21.74 33.40
C ASP A 47 -5.15 20.85 32.90
N PRO A 48 -5.98 20.31 33.83
CA PRO A 48 -7.11 19.45 33.46
C PRO A 48 -8.16 20.14 32.61
N ASP A 49 -8.36 21.43 32.79
CA ASP A 49 -9.46 22.21 32.14
C ASP A 49 -9.12 22.57 30.69
N ARG A 50 -7.82 22.73 30.38
CA ARG A 50 -7.33 23.03 29.03
C ARG A 50 -6.90 21.83 28.23
N ARG A 51 -6.73 20.68 28.88
CA ARG A 51 -6.17 19.49 28.25
C ARG A 51 -7.19 18.75 27.36
N LEU A 52 -6.95 18.74 26.05
CA LEU A 52 -7.76 18.06 25.05
C LEU A 52 -7.40 16.58 24.91
N THR A 53 -6.09 16.26 24.95
CA THR A 53 -5.56 14.87 24.93
C THR A 53 -4.26 14.78 25.72
N ARG A 54 -3.73 13.57 25.89
CA ARG A 54 -2.46 13.33 26.62
C ARG A 54 -1.35 12.93 25.66
N ARG A 55 -0.14 13.39 25.93
CA ARG A 55 1.08 12.89 25.28
C ARG A 55 1.31 11.44 25.65
N ASN A 56 1.80 10.62 24.71
CA ASN A 56 2.05 9.19 24.86
C ASN A 56 3.49 8.82 24.43
N GLY A 57 4.47 9.55 24.95
CA GLY A 57 5.89 9.36 24.61
C GLY A 57 6.25 9.89 23.22
N TYR A 58 7.34 9.37 22.69
CA TYR A 58 7.89 9.72 21.39
C TYR A 58 8.06 8.47 20.54
N ARG A 59 8.26 8.69 19.24
CA ARG A 59 8.65 7.68 18.27
C ARG A 59 9.84 8.19 17.48
N ASP A 60 10.89 7.40 17.37
CA ASP A 60 12.06 7.74 16.59
C ASP A 60 11.78 7.55 15.10
N ARG A 61 12.26 8.51 14.30
CA ARG A 61 12.18 8.46 12.85
C ARG A 61 13.42 9.07 12.22
N ARG A 62 13.96 8.41 11.21
CA ARG A 62 14.99 8.97 10.33
C ARG A 62 14.36 9.88 9.30
N TRP A 63 14.93 11.05 9.15
CA TRP A 63 14.54 12.05 8.16
C TRP A 63 15.75 12.47 7.34
N ASP A 64 15.74 12.12 6.05
CA ASP A 64 16.83 12.47 5.15
C ASP A 64 16.68 13.90 4.68
N THR A 65 17.70 14.69 4.94
CA THR A 65 17.78 16.12 4.60
C THR A 65 19.01 16.40 3.73
N ARG A 66 19.11 17.61 3.18
CA ARG A 66 20.30 18.04 2.43
C ARG A 66 21.57 18.10 3.29
N VAL A 67 21.43 18.13 4.61
CA VAL A 67 22.56 18.13 5.58
C VAL A 67 22.79 16.75 6.17
N GLY A 68 22.21 15.70 5.57
CA GLY A 68 22.31 14.30 6.00
C GLY A 68 21.07 13.82 6.74
N THR A 69 21.12 12.57 7.20
CA THR A 69 20.03 11.93 7.96
C THR A 69 19.94 12.54 9.35
N VAL A 70 18.74 12.99 9.73
CA VAL A 70 18.41 13.52 11.04
C VAL A 70 17.51 12.53 11.76
N GLU A 71 17.82 12.21 13.00
CA GLU A 71 16.94 11.41 13.85
C GLU A 71 15.97 12.33 14.59
N LEU A 72 14.67 12.14 14.35
CA LEU A 72 13.59 12.90 14.97
C LEU A 72 12.85 12.06 15.99
N ALA A 73 12.59 12.65 17.16
CA ALA A 73 11.72 12.08 18.17
C ALA A 73 10.30 12.66 18.00
N ILE A 74 9.44 11.98 17.21
CA ILE A 74 8.09 12.45 16.92
C ILE A 74 7.19 12.23 18.12
N PRO A 75 6.58 13.29 18.71
CA PRO A 75 5.66 13.14 19.83
C PRO A 75 4.42 12.30 19.46
N ARG A 76 3.93 11.51 20.40
CA ARG A 76 2.70 10.75 20.27
C ARG A 76 1.61 11.31 21.17
N VAL A 77 0.37 11.24 20.70
CA VAL A 77 -0.83 11.58 21.50
C VAL A 77 -1.64 10.32 21.79
N ARG A 78 -2.33 10.30 22.93
CA ARG A 78 -3.09 9.13 23.38
C ARG A 78 -4.39 8.97 22.59
N ASP A 79 -5.08 10.07 22.34
CA ASP A 79 -6.35 10.11 21.60
C ASP A 79 -6.12 10.89 20.31
N GLY A 80 -6.40 10.27 19.17
CA GLY A 80 -6.12 10.81 17.85
C GLY A 80 -4.77 10.38 17.28
N SER A 81 -4.34 11.04 16.22
CA SER A 81 -3.03 10.86 15.58
C SER A 81 -2.38 12.21 15.34
N TYR A 82 -1.09 12.29 15.58
CA TYR A 82 -0.26 13.44 15.24
C TYR A 82 0.78 13.07 14.18
N PHE A 83 0.85 13.88 13.14
CA PHE A 83 1.91 13.80 12.14
C PHE A 83 2.50 15.21 11.96
N PRO A 84 3.85 15.37 12.05
CA PRO A 84 4.48 16.69 11.92
C PRO A 84 4.21 17.34 10.57
N SER A 85 3.80 18.63 10.57
CA SER A 85 3.56 19.37 9.34
C SER A 85 4.81 19.48 8.45
N LEU A 86 5.98 19.53 9.08
CA LEU A 86 7.29 19.59 8.40
C LEU A 86 7.62 18.29 7.64
N LEU A 87 7.00 17.16 8.05
CA LEU A 87 7.15 15.85 7.42
C LEU A 87 5.93 15.50 6.54
N GLU A 88 5.04 16.45 6.26
CA GLU A 88 3.79 16.19 5.54
C GLU A 88 4.01 15.29 4.31
N PRO A 89 3.38 14.11 4.27
CA PRO A 89 3.58 13.11 3.22
C PRO A 89 3.23 13.67 1.83
N ARG A 90 2.25 14.56 1.77
CA ARG A 90 1.71 15.12 0.53
C ARG A 90 2.71 15.88 -0.31
N ARG A 91 3.78 16.42 0.29
CA ARG A 91 4.79 17.22 -0.44
C ARG A 91 5.61 16.40 -1.43
N ARG A 92 5.90 15.13 -1.14
CA ARG A 92 6.68 14.26 -2.06
C ARG A 92 5.84 13.85 -3.27
N ALA A 93 4.62 13.38 -3.08
CA ALA A 93 3.73 13.05 -4.19
C ALA A 93 3.31 14.29 -4.98
N GLU A 94 3.15 15.44 -4.35
CA GLU A 94 2.90 16.73 -5.03
C GLU A 94 4.11 17.15 -5.87
N ARG A 95 5.33 17.03 -5.35
CA ARG A 95 6.56 17.26 -6.12
C ARG A 95 6.68 16.29 -7.30
N ALA A 96 6.37 15.02 -7.10
CA ALA A 96 6.37 14.04 -8.17
C ALA A 96 5.30 14.31 -9.22
N LEU A 97 4.09 14.69 -8.81
CA LEU A 97 3.03 15.11 -9.72
C LEU A 97 3.45 16.33 -10.53
N LEU A 98 4.00 17.34 -9.88
CA LEU A 98 4.48 18.54 -10.54
C LEU A 98 5.59 18.23 -11.55
N ALA A 99 6.56 17.36 -11.19
CA ALA A 99 7.63 16.95 -12.08
C ALA A 99 7.09 16.21 -13.32
N VAL A 100 6.10 15.32 -13.14
CA VAL A 100 5.46 14.60 -14.25
C VAL A 100 4.67 15.55 -15.16
N VAL A 101 3.96 16.52 -14.60
CA VAL A 101 3.22 17.54 -15.35
C VAL A 101 4.17 18.38 -16.19
N GLN A 102 5.28 18.82 -15.59
CA GLN A 102 6.32 19.58 -16.29
C GLN A 102 6.99 18.76 -17.40
N GLU A 103 7.30 17.49 -17.13
CA GLU A 103 7.88 16.58 -18.13
C GLU A 103 6.91 16.35 -19.31
N ALA A 104 5.62 16.14 -19.03
CA ALA A 104 4.60 15.96 -20.06
C ALA A 104 4.47 17.21 -20.94
N TYR A 105 4.52 18.41 -20.35
CA TYR A 105 4.48 19.66 -21.08
C TYR A 105 5.72 19.86 -21.95
N VAL A 106 6.91 19.66 -21.39
CA VAL A 106 8.18 19.85 -22.10
C VAL A 106 8.37 18.85 -23.25
N LEU A 107 7.84 17.63 -23.12
CA LEU A 107 7.88 16.60 -24.17
C LEU A 107 6.76 16.76 -25.22
N GLY A 108 5.93 17.79 -25.09
CA GLY A 108 4.82 18.03 -26.02
C GLY A 108 3.74 16.92 -26.02
N VAL A 109 3.64 16.19 -24.90
CA VAL A 109 2.68 15.11 -24.68
C VAL A 109 1.49 15.61 -23.86
N SER A 110 1.36 16.95 -23.73
CA SER A 110 0.36 17.59 -22.90
C SER A 110 -1.06 17.27 -23.35
N THR A 111 -1.93 17.02 -22.38
CA THR A 111 -3.37 17.08 -22.56
C THR A 111 -3.86 18.47 -22.16
N ARG A 112 -5.03 18.89 -22.61
CA ARG A 112 -5.61 20.19 -22.20
C ARG A 112 -5.61 20.38 -20.68
N ARG A 113 -5.81 19.29 -19.90
CA ARG A 113 -5.72 19.34 -18.44
C ARG A 113 -4.32 19.65 -17.89
N VAL A 114 -3.28 19.15 -18.56
CA VAL A 114 -1.89 19.45 -18.20
C VAL A 114 -1.57 20.91 -18.53
N GLU A 115 -2.05 21.40 -19.66
CA GLU A 115 -1.90 22.81 -20.07
C GLU A 115 -2.60 23.75 -19.07
N ASP A 116 -3.85 23.49 -18.72
CA ASP A 116 -4.62 24.25 -17.73
C ASP A 116 -3.90 24.26 -16.36
N LEU A 117 -3.31 23.11 -15.96
CA LEU A 117 -2.60 23.01 -14.67
C LEU A 117 -1.26 23.75 -14.68
N VAL A 118 -0.50 23.66 -15.77
CA VAL A 118 0.78 24.39 -15.97
C VAL A 118 0.53 25.90 -15.94
N GLU A 119 -0.52 26.37 -16.61
CA GLU A 119 -0.92 27.78 -16.60
C GLU A 119 -1.34 28.24 -15.21
N ALA A 120 -2.19 27.49 -14.51
CA ALA A 120 -2.64 27.79 -13.15
C ALA A 120 -1.51 27.82 -12.12
N LEU A 121 -0.43 27.06 -12.33
CA LEU A 121 0.75 27.01 -11.47
C LEU A 121 1.82 28.04 -11.86
N GLY A 122 1.63 28.80 -12.93
CA GLY A 122 2.60 29.79 -13.41
C GLY A 122 3.94 29.20 -13.88
N ILE A 123 3.93 27.92 -14.36
CA ILE A 123 5.15 27.14 -14.66
C ILE A 123 5.75 27.48 -16.04
N ALA A 124 5.26 28.49 -16.74
CA ALA A 124 5.62 28.81 -18.13
C ALA A 124 7.11 29.04 -18.45
N SER A 125 8.02 28.97 -17.48
CA SER A 125 9.45 29.29 -17.66
C SER A 125 10.46 28.25 -17.16
N ILE A 126 10.05 26.99 -16.87
CA ILE A 126 11.01 25.98 -16.39
C ILE A 126 11.79 25.38 -17.57
N SER A 127 13.14 25.34 -17.44
CA SER A 127 14.01 24.75 -18.44
C SER A 127 13.95 23.23 -18.46
N LYS A 128 14.16 22.62 -19.64
CA LYS A 128 14.27 21.14 -19.78
C LYS A 128 15.29 20.52 -18.83
N SER A 129 16.41 21.20 -18.61
CA SER A 129 17.49 20.73 -17.72
C SER A 129 17.06 20.72 -16.26
N GLU A 130 16.25 21.67 -15.82
CA GLU A 130 15.75 21.75 -14.45
C GLU A 130 14.70 20.65 -14.18
N VAL A 131 13.77 20.44 -15.11
CA VAL A 131 12.83 19.32 -15.06
C VAL A 131 13.58 17.99 -14.97
N SER A 132 14.59 17.76 -15.83
CA SER A 132 15.39 16.54 -15.82
C SER A 132 16.10 16.33 -14.48
N ARG A 133 16.65 17.37 -13.87
CA ARG A 133 17.32 17.28 -12.57
C ARG A 133 16.35 16.92 -11.44
N ILE A 134 15.16 17.51 -11.42
CA ILE A 134 14.11 17.20 -10.42
C ILE A 134 13.66 15.75 -10.60
N CYS A 135 13.42 15.32 -11.84
CA CYS A 135 13.02 13.95 -12.15
C CYS A 135 14.07 12.93 -11.69
N ALA A 136 15.35 13.19 -11.97
CA ALA A 136 16.43 12.27 -11.56
C ALA A 136 16.54 12.10 -10.04
N ALA A 137 16.33 13.18 -9.27
CA ALA A 137 16.34 13.10 -7.81
C ALA A 137 15.17 12.24 -7.27
N LEU A 138 13.97 12.43 -7.83
CA LEU A 138 12.81 11.62 -7.44
C LEU A 138 12.92 10.16 -7.89
N ASP A 139 13.52 9.91 -9.06
CA ASP A 139 13.75 8.55 -9.55
C ASP A 139 14.70 7.78 -8.62
N ALA A 140 15.74 8.44 -8.08
CA ALA A 140 16.63 7.84 -7.09
C ALA A 140 15.90 7.48 -5.76
N GLU A 141 15.01 8.36 -5.27
CA GLU A 141 14.19 8.08 -4.08
C GLU A 141 13.26 6.87 -4.31
N VAL A 142 12.60 6.83 -5.48
CA VAL A 142 11.71 5.73 -5.84
C VAL A 142 12.48 4.41 -6.01
N GLU A 143 13.65 4.45 -6.62
CA GLU A 143 14.47 3.25 -6.80
C GLU A 143 14.97 2.71 -5.45
N ALA A 144 15.42 3.57 -4.54
CA ALA A 144 15.78 3.17 -3.19
C ALA A 144 14.60 2.53 -2.44
N PHE A 145 13.38 3.07 -2.61
CA PHE A 145 12.16 2.48 -2.05
C PHE A 145 11.84 1.11 -2.65
N ARG A 146 11.95 0.95 -3.98
CA ARG A 146 11.62 -0.28 -4.70
C ARG A 146 12.61 -1.40 -4.45
N SER A 147 13.91 -1.08 -4.31
CA SER A 147 15.01 -2.04 -4.16
C SER A 147 15.38 -2.37 -2.72
N ARG A 148 14.73 -1.74 -1.72
CA ARG A 148 15.07 -1.96 -0.31
C ARG A 148 14.95 -3.42 0.11
N SER A 149 15.79 -3.84 1.08
CA SER A 149 15.71 -5.17 1.70
C SER A 149 14.36 -5.39 2.37
N LEU A 150 13.86 -6.62 2.31
CA LEU A 150 12.68 -7.10 3.03
C LEU A 150 13.06 -8.15 4.09
N ALA A 151 14.36 -8.47 4.24
CA ALA A 151 14.86 -9.56 5.08
C ALA A 151 14.80 -9.28 6.59
N ASP A 152 14.52 -8.03 6.98
CA ASP A 152 14.50 -7.65 8.41
C ASP A 152 13.24 -8.14 9.15
N GLU A 153 12.21 -8.56 8.40
CA GLU A 153 10.93 -8.99 8.94
C GLU A 153 10.33 -10.14 8.14
N THR A 154 9.48 -10.95 8.77
CA THR A 154 8.63 -11.93 8.07
C THR A 154 7.25 -11.35 7.82
N TYR A 155 6.61 -11.77 6.71
CA TYR A 155 5.34 -11.22 6.25
C TYR A 155 4.28 -12.32 6.06
N PRO A 156 3.59 -12.76 7.13
CA PRO A 156 2.59 -13.83 7.04
C PRO A 156 1.45 -13.56 6.06
N TYR A 157 1.09 -12.30 5.86
CA TYR A 157 0.04 -11.90 4.92
C TYR A 157 0.60 -11.05 3.80
N LEU A 158 0.24 -11.40 2.57
CA LEU A 158 0.64 -10.70 1.34
C LEU A 158 -0.60 -10.40 0.50
N TRP A 159 -0.78 -9.14 0.09
CA TRP A 159 -1.78 -8.74 -0.91
C TRP A 159 -1.09 -8.36 -2.20
N LEU A 160 -1.61 -8.86 -3.31
CA LEU A 160 -1.16 -8.54 -4.66
C LEU A 160 -2.32 -7.99 -5.46
N ASP A 161 -2.12 -6.86 -6.12
CA ASP A 161 -3.15 -6.20 -6.93
C ASP A 161 -2.51 -5.37 -8.05
N ALA A 162 -3.28 -5.04 -9.08
CA ALA A 162 -2.85 -4.24 -10.21
C ALA A 162 -3.77 -3.06 -10.47
N THR A 163 -3.19 -1.92 -10.80
CA THR A 163 -3.93 -0.72 -11.22
C THR A 163 -3.48 -0.27 -12.60
N TYR A 164 -4.43 -0.09 -13.52
CA TYR A 164 -4.15 0.25 -14.91
C TYR A 164 -4.11 1.76 -15.15
N VAL A 165 -3.06 2.22 -15.84
CA VAL A 165 -2.83 3.62 -16.19
C VAL A 165 -2.42 3.72 -17.67
N LYS A 166 -2.78 4.81 -18.33
CA LYS A 166 -2.42 5.06 -19.73
C LYS A 166 -1.04 5.71 -19.82
N VAL A 167 -0.17 5.13 -20.63
CA VAL A 167 1.20 5.59 -20.86
C VAL A 167 1.48 5.66 -22.36
N ARG A 168 2.27 6.65 -22.79
CA ARG A 168 2.79 6.72 -24.16
C ARG A 168 4.08 5.89 -24.26
N GLU A 169 4.06 4.90 -25.14
CA GLU A 169 5.20 4.02 -25.43
C GLU A 169 5.33 3.84 -26.93
N ALA A 170 6.51 4.04 -27.47
CA ALA A 170 6.78 3.96 -28.93
C ALA A 170 5.77 4.72 -29.82
N GLY A 171 5.35 5.91 -29.39
CA GLY A 171 4.39 6.76 -30.10
C GLY A 171 2.92 6.36 -29.96
N ARG A 172 2.60 5.29 -29.25
CA ARG A 172 1.23 4.79 -29.01
C ARG A 172 0.83 4.94 -27.55
N VAL A 173 -0.46 5.05 -27.29
CA VAL A 173 -1.02 5.01 -25.93
C VAL A 173 -1.34 3.57 -25.59
N VAL A 174 -0.65 3.04 -24.58
CA VAL A 174 -0.86 1.67 -24.08
C VAL A 174 -1.45 1.72 -22.66
N SER A 175 -2.19 0.68 -22.30
CA SER A 175 -2.59 0.44 -20.92
C SER A 175 -1.44 -0.26 -20.19
N MET A 176 -1.00 0.29 -19.08
CA MET A 176 0.08 -0.27 -18.26
C MET A 176 -0.44 -0.63 -16.89
N ALA A 177 -0.17 -1.85 -16.44
CA ALA A 177 -0.50 -2.32 -15.12
C ALA A 177 0.61 -1.91 -14.14
N ALA A 178 0.26 -1.18 -13.10
CA ALA A 178 1.11 -0.97 -11.92
C ALA A 178 0.80 -2.11 -10.94
N LEU A 179 1.72 -3.06 -10.83
CA LEU A 179 1.66 -4.21 -9.92
C LEU A 179 2.14 -3.75 -8.55
N VAL A 180 1.32 -3.96 -7.54
CA VAL A 180 1.63 -3.54 -6.16
C VAL A 180 1.56 -4.73 -5.23
N ALA A 181 2.58 -4.88 -4.38
CA ALA A 181 2.62 -5.83 -3.28
C ALA A 181 2.58 -5.10 -1.95
N THR A 182 1.67 -5.51 -1.07
CA THR A 182 1.63 -5.06 0.32
C THR A 182 1.63 -6.25 1.25
N GLY A 183 2.30 -6.14 2.39
CA GLY A 183 2.37 -7.19 3.40
C GLY A 183 2.00 -6.68 4.78
N VAL A 184 1.72 -7.62 5.67
CA VAL A 184 1.68 -7.36 7.11
C VAL A 184 2.78 -8.17 7.76
N ALA A 185 3.67 -7.47 8.45
CA ALA A 185 4.79 -8.06 9.17
C ALA A 185 4.31 -8.83 10.41
N GLN A 186 5.15 -9.72 10.95
CA GLN A 186 4.86 -10.45 12.19
C GLN A 186 4.60 -9.50 13.38
N THR A 187 5.13 -8.28 13.33
CA THR A 187 4.83 -7.20 14.29
C THR A 187 3.40 -6.65 14.21
N GLY A 188 2.64 -7.02 13.17
CA GLY A 188 1.32 -6.51 12.86
C GLY A 188 1.30 -5.19 12.08
N GLU A 189 2.45 -4.69 11.66
CA GLU A 189 2.60 -3.48 10.85
C GLU A 189 2.37 -3.78 9.37
N ARG A 190 1.66 -2.89 8.70
CA ARG A 190 1.42 -3.01 7.26
C ARG A 190 2.46 -2.23 6.49
N ARG A 191 3.02 -2.85 5.44
CA ARG A 191 4.09 -2.30 4.60
C ARG A 191 3.77 -2.45 3.13
N ILE A 192 4.27 -1.54 2.31
CA ILE A 192 4.28 -1.71 0.86
C ILE A 192 5.59 -2.38 0.46
N LEU A 193 5.53 -3.57 -0.10
CA LEU A 193 6.71 -4.40 -0.36
C LEU A 193 7.29 -4.22 -1.76
N GLY A 194 6.49 -3.78 -2.72
CA GLY A 194 6.98 -3.61 -4.09
C GLY A 194 6.03 -2.90 -5.03
N LEU A 195 6.63 -2.39 -6.11
CA LEU A 195 5.98 -1.79 -7.28
C LEU A 195 6.71 -2.24 -8.54
N GLU A 196 5.98 -2.70 -9.56
CA GLU A 196 6.50 -2.97 -10.89
C GLU A 196 5.49 -2.54 -11.96
N LEU A 197 5.97 -2.24 -13.18
CA LEU A 197 5.12 -1.91 -14.31
C LEU A 197 5.16 -3.00 -15.38
N ALA A 198 3.99 -3.44 -15.80
CA ALA A 198 3.83 -4.37 -16.92
C ALA A 198 2.94 -3.76 -18.01
N ALA A 199 3.20 -4.06 -19.27
CA ALA A 199 2.25 -3.79 -20.33
C ALA A 199 0.95 -4.58 -20.05
N GLY A 200 -0.22 -3.99 -20.27
CA GLY A 200 -1.48 -4.62 -19.86
C GLY A 200 -1.76 -5.99 -20.50
N ASN A 201 -1.20 -6.24 -21.67
CA ASN A 201 -1.24 -7.56 -22.36
C ASN A 201 -0.20 -8.55 -21.85
N ASP A 202 0.84 -8.10 -21.13
CA ASP A 202 1.94 -8.91 -20.62
C ASP A 202 1.90 -9.06 -19.08
N GLU A 203 0.84 -8.62 -18.43
CA GLU A 203 0.68 -8.69 -16.98
C GLU A 203 0.89 -10.11 -16.45
N GLY A 204 0.31 -11.11 -17.13
CA GLY A 204 0.44 -12.51 -16.74
C GLY A 204 1.88 -13.02 -16.71
N SER A 205 2.76 -12.51 -17.58
CA SER A 205 4.19 -12.84 -17.63
C SER A 205 5.02 -12.02 -16.66
N ALA A 206 4.53 -10.86 -16.24
CA ALA A 206 5.24 -9.98 -15.32
C ALA A 206 5.14 -10.42 -13.85
N TRP A 207 4.04 -11.06 -13.45
CA TRP A 207 3.83 -11.52 -12.07
C TRP A 207 4.91 -12.46 -11.56
N PRO A 208 5.37 -13.50 -12.31
CA PRO A 208 6.45 -14.35 -11.85
C PRO A 208 7.75 -13.59 -11.56
N ALA A 209 8.12 -12.66 -12.43
CA ALA A 209 9.32 -11.86 -12.26
C ALA A 209 9.18 -10.91 -11.06
N PHE A 210 8.01 -10.30 -10.88
CA PHE A 210 7.74 -9.41 -9.75
C PHE A 210 7.79 -10.15 -8.42
N ILE A 211 7.11 -11.30 -8.28
CA ILE A 211 7.14 -12.09 -7.04
C ILE A 211 8.56 -12.57 -6.76
N ARG A 212 9.30 -13.03 -7.78
CA ARG A 212 10.72 -13.43 -7.63
C ARG A 212 11.56 -12.28 -7.09
N SER A 213 11.38 -11.06 -7.59
CA SER A 213 12.12 -9.90 -7.09
C SER A 213 11.82 -9.59 -5.62
N LEU A 214 10.61 -9.86 -5.14
CA LEU A 214 10.28 -9.75 -3.72
C LEU A 214 11.03 -10.79 -2.89
N VAL A 215 11.06 -12.05 -3.34
CA VAL A 215 11.79 -13.14 -2.68
C VAL A 215 13.31 -12.87 -2.68
N GLU A 216 13.88 -12.42 -3.80
CA GLU A 216 15.29 -12.05 -3.90
C GLU A 216 15.67 -10.90 -2.95
N ARG A 217 14.75 -10.00 -2.64
CA ARG A 217 14.94 -8.93 -1.65
C ARG A 217 14.69 -9.37 -0.20
N GLY A 218 14.37 -10.66 0.02
CA GLY A 218 14.22 -11.24 1.35
C GLY A 218 12.77 -11.37 1.84
N LEU A 219 11.77 -11.34 0.95
CA LEU A 219 10.39 -11.66 1.35
C LEU A 219 10.32 -13.11 1.85
N ASP A 220 9.95 -13.29 3.11
CA ASP A 220 9.86 -14.59 3.76
C ASP A 220 8.64 -14.72 4.68
N GLY A 221 8.32 -15.96 5.09
CA GLY A 221 7.27 -16.27 6.06
C GLY A 221 5.85 -16.11 5.55
N VAL A 222 5.61 -16.02 4.23
CA VAL A 222 4.27 -15.85 3.67
C VAL A 222 3.42 -17.08 3.92
N ARG A 223 2.29 -16.91 4.63
CA ARG A 223 1.30 -17.95 4.95
C ARG A 223 0.02 -17.83 4.13
N LEU A 224 -0.36 -16.60 3.77
CA LEU A 224 -1.55 -16.34 2.97
C LEU A 224 -1.29 -15.23 1.95
N VAL A 225 -1.60 -15.51 0.69
CA VAL A 225 -1.63 -14.51 -0.38
C VAL A 225 -3.06 -14.18 -0.75
N ILE A 226 -3.41 -12.91 -0.77
CA ILE A 226 -4.74 -12.41 -1.13
C ILE A 226 -4.65 -11.67 -2.45
N SER A 227 -5.40 -12.11 -3.47
CA SER A 227 -5.45 -11.47 -4.78
C SER A 227 -6.78 -11.68 -5.49
N ASP A 228 -6.94 -11.09 -6.67
CA ASP A 228 -7.96 -11.50 -7.63
C ASP A 228 -7.59 -12.83 -8.31
N ASP A 229 -8.50 -13.33 -9.15
CA ASP A 229 -8.33 -14.59 -9.90
C ASP A 229 -7.74 -14.32 -11.29
N HIS A 230 -6.62 -13.60 -11.35
CA HIS A 230 -5.87 -13.47 -12.59
C HIS A 230 -5.00 -14.71 -12.80
N ARG A 231 -5.23 -15.48 -13.87
CA ARG A 231 -4.58 -16.78 -14.10
C ARG A 231 -3.05 -16.75 -13.98
N GLY A 232 -2.41 -15.74 -14.57
CA GLY A 232 -0.94 -15.57 -14.50
C GLY A 232 -0.46 -15.29 -13.08
N LEU A 233 -1.21 -14.50 -12.31
CA LEU A 233 -0.91 -14.21 -10.91
C LEU A 233 -1.04 -15.44 -10.02
N VAL A 234 -2.18 -16.14 -10.12
CA VAL A 234 -2.42 -17.37 -9.33
C VAL A 234 -1.36 -18.43 -9.62
N LYS A 235 -0.99 -18.62 -10.89
CA LYS A 235 0.11 -19.51 -11.27
C LYS A 235 1.43 -19.09 -10.63
N ALA A 236 1.76 -17.82 -10.71
CA ALA A 236 3.00 -17.29 -10.13
C ALA A 236 3.06 -17.44 -8.60
N ILE A 237 1.93 -17.23 -7.90
CA ILE A 237 1.81 -17.45 -6.46
C ILE A 237 2.13 -18.91 -6.11
N ARG A 238 1.48 -19.87 -6.79
CA ARG A 238 1.68 -21.31 -6.53
C ARG A 238 3.09 -21.81 -6.83
N GLU A 239 3.77 -21.21 -7.80
CA GLU A 239 5.13 -21.58 -8.21
C GLU A 239 6.23 -20.92 -7.36
N GLN A 240 6.02 -19.70 -6.87
CA GLN A 240 7.06 -18.90 -6.23
C GLN A 240 6.94 -18.84 -4.70
N LEU A 241 5.72 -18.97 -4.17
CA LEU A 241 5.44 -18.86 -2.73
C LEU A 241 4.93 -20.21 -2.20
N LEU A 242 5.85 -21.20 -2.24
CA LEU A 242 5.55 -22.55 -1.82
C LEU A 242 5.14 -22.60 -0.34
N GLY A 243 4.05 -23.29 -0.05
CA GLY A 243 3.50 -23.40 1.30
C GLY A 243 2.54 -22.28 1.71
N ALA A 244 2.43 -21.20 0.94
CA ALA A 244 1.43 -20.18 1.17
C ALA A 244 0.05 -20.62 0.65
N ALA A 245 -0.99 -20.44 1.47
CA ALA A 245 -2.37 -20.57 1.00
C ALA A 245 -2.73 -19.39 0.10
N TRP A 246 -3.62 -19.59 -0.86
CA TRP A 246 -4.16 -18.52 -1.68
C TRP A 246 -5.60 -18.22 -1.29
N GLN A 247 -5.91 -16.95 -1.03
CA GLN A 247 -7.25 -16.43 -0.79
C GLN A 247 -7.72 -15.65 -2.01
N ARG A 248 -8.69 -16.17 -2.72
CA ARG A 248 -9.37 -15.44 -3.79
C ARG A 248 -10.15 -14.26 -3.19
N CYS A 249 -9.96 -13.06 -3.71
CA CYS A 249 -10.66 -11.88 -3.24
C CYS A 249 -12.17 -12.02 -3.37
N ARG A 250 -12.86 -12.01 -2.22
CA ARG A 250 -14.33 -12.09 -2.15
C ARG A 250 -15.03 -11.01 -3.00
N VAL A 251 -14.51 -9.79 -2.99
CA VAL A 251 -15.14 -8.66 -3.68
C VAL A 251 -15.08 -8.84 -5.19
N HIS A 252 -13.92 -9.27 -5.72
CA HIS A 252 -13.77 -9.55 -7.15
C HIS A 252 -14.61 -10.77 -7.56
N CYS A 253 -14.63 -11.83 -6.78
CA CYS A 253 -15.47 -12.98 -7.05
C CYS A 253 -16.97 -12.61 -7.06
N THR A 254 -17.43 -11.81 -6.10
CA THR A 254 -18.83 -11.32 -6.09
C THR A 254 -19.14 -10.49 -7.33
N ARG A 255 -18.20 -9.64 -7.78
CA ARG A 255 -18.36 -8.84 -9.00
C ARG A 255 -18.44 -9.73 -10.25
N ASN A 256 -17.54 -10.71 -10.35
CA ASN A 256 -17.56 -11.68 -11.45
C ASN A 256 -18.90 -12.44 -11.49
N ALA A 257 -19.43 -12.88 -10.36
CA ALA A 257 -20.74 -13.52 -10.25
C ALA A 257 -21.88 -12.57 -10.66
N GLN A 258 -21.82 -11.29 -10.31
CA GLN A 258 -22.80 -10.28 -10.70
C GLN A 258 -22.77 -9.99 -12.20
N ASP A 259 -21.63 -10.14 -12.88
CA ASP A 259 -21.51 -9.93 -14.31
C ASP A 259 -22.07 -11.09 -15.14
N LEU A 260 -22.25 -12.27 -14.51
CA LEU A 260 -22.90 -13.44 -15.11
C LEU A 260 -24.44 -13.42 -15.01
N VAL A 261 -25.02 -12.40 -14.39
CA VAL A 261 -26.48 -12.32 -14.18
C VAL A 261 -27.06 -10.98 -14.64
N PRO A 262 -28.36 -10.96 -15.03
CA PRO A 262 -29.05 -9.71 -15.36
C PRO A 262 -29.03 -8.71 -14.20
N ARG A 263 -29.07 -7.42 -14.51
CA ARG A 263 -28.95 -6.32 -13.54
C ARG A 263 -29.89 -6.44 -12.33
N HIS A 264 -31.13 -6.89 -12.55
CA HIS A 264 -32.12 -7.05 -11.47
C HIS A 264 -31.78 -8.19 -10.50
N ALA A 265 -30.97 -9.18 -10.88
CA ALA A 265 -30.57 -10.30 -10.03
C ALA A 265 -29.24 -10.05 -9.27
N ARG A 266 -28.48 -9.02 -9.64
CA ARG A 266 -27.15 -8.74 -9.06
C ARG A 266 -27.18 -8.58 -7.53
N SER A 267 -28.15 -7.88 -6.99
CA SER A 267 -28.28 -7.65 -5.54
C SER A 267 -28.56 -8.97 -4.79
N MET A 268 -29.45 -9.81 -5.34
CA MET A 268 -29.80 -11.11 -4.77
C MET A 268 -28.57 -12.02 -4.74
N VAL A 269 -27.83 -12.15 -5.85
CA VAL A 269 -26.60 -12.95 -5.95
C VAL A 269 -25.54 -12.44 -4.95
N ALA A 270 -25.33 -11.12 -4.87
CA ALA A 270 -24.38 -10.55 -3.93
C ALA A 270 -24.75 -10.83 -2.47
N SER A 271 -26.05 -10.79 -2.12
CA SER A 271 -26.54 -11.09 -0.77
C SER A 271 -26.36 -12.58 -0.43
N ALA A 272 -26.65 -13.46 -1.39
CA ALA A 272 -26.43 -14.89 -1.22
C ALA A 272 -24.95 -15.22 -0.99
N ILE A 273 -24.04 -14.66 -1.81
CA ILE A 273 -22.60 -14.84 -1.61
C ILE A 273 -22.15 -14.28 -0.25
N ARG A 274 -22.68 -13.11 0.16
CA ARG A 274 -22.35 -12.50 1.46
C ARG A 274 -22.64 -13.44 2.62
N SER A 275 -23.75 -14.16 2.59
CA SER A 275 -24.17 -15.06 3.68
C SER A 275 -23.17 -16.19 3.95
N ILE A 276 -22.37 -16.59 2.96
CA ILE A 276 -21.28 -17.58 3.12
C ILE A 276 -20.20 -17.04 4.06
N PHE A 277 -19.85 -15.75 3.94
CA PHE A 277 -18.80 -15.10 4.72
C PHE A 277 -19.25 -14.58 6.11
N GLU A 278 -20.52 -14.71 6.41
CA GLU A 278 -21.09 -14.36 7.72
C GLU A 278 -21.15 -15.54 8.68
N GLN A 279 -20.71 -16.73 8.20
CA GLN A 279 -20.67 -17.93 9.03
C GLN A 279 -19.53 -17.88 10.05
N PRO A 280 -19.68 -18.50 11.23
CA PRO A 280 -18.71 -18.42 12.32
C PRO A 280 -17.43 -19.23 12.04
N ASP A 281 -17.50 -20.31 11.26
CA ASP A 281 -16.40 -21.21 11.00
C ASP A 281 -16.43 -21.77 9.57
N GLN A 282 -15.34 -22.45 9.18
CA GLN A 282 -15.17 -22.97 7.83
C GLN A 282 -16.20 -24.05 7.47
N ARG A 283 -16.59 -24.90 8.43
CA ARG A 283 -17.57 -25.96 8.19
C ARG A 283 -18.93 -25.34 7.86
N SER A 284 -19.40 -24.43 8.71
CA SER A 284 -20.65 -23.72 8.51
C SER A 284 -20.65 -22.90 7.21
N ALA A 285 -19.49 -22.31 6.85
CA ALA A 285 -19.32 -21.59 5.59
C ALA A 285 -19.42 -22.52 4.37
N ARG A 286 -18.83 -23.72 4.40
CA ARG A 286 -18.98 -24.73 3.34
C ARG A 286 -20.41 -25.21 3.21
N GLU A 287 -21.08 -25.51 4.32
CA GLU A 287 -22.48 -25.91 4.31
C GLU A 287 -23.37 -24.81 3.73
N GLN A 288 -23.11 -23.56 4.08
CA GLN A 288 -23.82 -22.41 3.52
C GLN A 288 -23.50 -22.19 2.04
N SER A 289 -22.26 -22.39 1.62
CA SER A 289 -21.84 -22.35 0.22
C SER A 289 -22.62 -23.37 -0.61
N GLY A 290 -22.70 -24.61 -0.15
CA GLY A 290 -23.50 -25.65 -0.80
C GLY A 290 -24.98 -25.24 -0.96
N ARG A 291 -25.61 -24.75 0.11
CA ARG A 291 -27.01 -24.26 0.05
C ARG A 291 -27.18 -23.13 -0.96
N VAL A 292 -26.25 -22.16 -0.99
CA VAL A 292 -26.27 -21.03 -1.94
C VAL A 292 -26.11 -21.54 -3.37
N ILE A 293 -25.15 -22.42 -3.63
CA ILE A 293 -24.89 -23.01 -4.94
C ILE A 293 -26.15 -23.74 -5.45
N ASP A 294 -26.76 -24.59 -4.62
CA ASP A 294 -27.95 -25.36 -4.99
C ASP A 294 -29.16 -24.45 -5.27
N SER A 295 -29.34 -23.39 -4.48
CA SER A 295 -30.43 -22.43 -4.66
C SER A 295 -30.29 -21.58 -5.93
N ILE A 296 -29.05 -21.29 -6.34
CA ILE A 296 -28.74 -20.43 -7.50
C ILE A 296 -28.71 -21.24 -8.79
N ARG A 297 -28.27 -22.50 -8.75
CA ARG A 297 -28.02 -23.37 -9.89
C ARG A 297 -29.19 -23.46 -10.89
N PRO A 298 -30.47 -23.63 -10.49
CA PRO A 298 -31.57 -23.76 -11.45
C PRO A 298 -31.78 -22.50 -12.30
N ARG A 299 -31.42 -21.34 -11.80
CA ARG A 299 -31.67 -20.05 -12.45
C ARG A 299 -30.42 -19.44 -13.08
N PHE A 300 -29.25 -19.65 -12.44
CA PHE A 300 -27.97 -19.08 -12.85
C PHE A 300 -26.86 -20.13 -12.75
N PRO A 301 -26.86 -21.15 -13.63
CA PRO A 301 -25.89 -22.26 -13.55
C PRO A 301 -24.44 -21.81 -13.64
N ALA A 302 -24.12 -20.80 -14.45
CA ALA A 302 -22.77 -20.25 -14.56
C ALA A 302 -22.25 -19.62 -13.25
N VAL A 303 -23.13 -19.04 -12.43
CA VAL A 303 -22.75 -18.54 -11.10
C VAL A 303 -22.52 -19.68 -10.13
N ALA A 304 -23.35 -20.74 -10.19
CA ALA A 304 -23.16 -21.92 -9.37
C ALA A 304 -21.83 -22.63 -9.67
N GLU A 305 -21.46 -22.74 -10.95
CA GLU A 305 -20.19 -23.27 -11.42
C GLU A 305 -19.01 -22.42 -10.90
N LEU A 306 -19.06 -21.09 -11.12
CA LEU A 306 -18.07 -20.16 -10.59
C LEU A 306 -17.85 -20.32 -9.08
N LEU A 307 -18.91 -20.45 -8.28
CA LEU A 307 -18.81 -20.59 -6.83
C LEU A 307 -18.30 -21.97 -6.44
N THR A 308 -18.67 -23.03 -7.14
CA THR A 308 -18.17 -24.39 -6.91
C THR A 308 -16.65 -24.45 -7.10
N ASP A 309 -16.15 -23.90 -8.19
CA ASP A 309 -14.73 -23.86 -8.51
C ASP A 309 -13.93 -22.97 -7.56
N ALA A 310 -14.53 -21.88 -7.12
CA ALA A 310 -13.88 -20.89 -6.28
C ALA A 310 -13.90 -21.21 -4.78
N GLU A 311 -14.77 -22.11 -4.31
CA GLU A 311 -15.02 -22.36 -2.88
C GLU A 311 -13.76 -22.61 -2.05
N PRO A 312 -12.82 -23.49 -2.44
CA PRO A 312 -11.64 -23.77 -1.63
C PRO A 312 -10.82 -22.49 -1.36
N ASP A 313 -10.62 -21.70 -2.40
CA ASP A 313 -9.80 -20.49 -2.38
C ASP A 313 -10.55 -19.30 -1.76
N LEU A 314 -11.88 -19.28 -1.84
CA LEU A 314 -12.71 -18.25 -1.17
C LEU A 314 -12.78 -18.44 0.34
N LEU A 315 -12.65 -19.66 0.83
CA LEU A 315 -12.75 -20.01 2.25
C LEU A 315 -11.41 -20.21 2.93
N ALA A 316 -10.28 -20.01 2.24
CA ALA A 316 -8.94 -20.17 2.78
C ALA A 316 -8.69 -19.33 4.05
N HIS A 317 -9.27 -18.12 4.13
CA HIS A 317 -9.14 -17.22 5.28
C HIS A 317 -9.72 -17.78 6.58
N PHE A 318 -10.60 -18.78 6.54
CA PHE A 318 -11.15 -19.41 7.75
C PHE A 318 -10.14 -20.24 8.53
N THR A 319 -9.03 -20.63 7.92
CA THR A 319 -7.92 -21.34 8.58
C THR A 319 -6.98 -20.39 9.35
N PHE A 320 -7.28 -19.09 9.41
CA PHE A 320 -6.53 -18.06 10.10
C PHE A 320 -7.30 -17.49 11.29
N PRO A 321 -6.66 -16.79 12.23
CA PRO A 321 -7.30 -16.25 13.42
C PRO A 321 -8.57 -15.45 13.11
N ASP A 322 -9.64 -15.67 13.86
CA ASP A 322 -10.95 -15.04 13.66
C ASP A 322 -10.88 -13.52 13.60
N SER A 323 -10.04 -12.93 14.45
CA SER A 323 -9.80 -11.48 14.50
C SER A 323 -9.25 -10.91 13.19
N HIS A 324 -8.63 -11.74 12.34
CA HIS A 324 -8.02 -11.33 11.06
C HIS A 324 -8.95 -11.54 9.87
N ARG A 325 -9.90 -12.49 9.94
CA ARG A 325 -10.72 -12.97 8.81
C ARG A 325 -11.37 -11.84 8.01
N ARG A 326 -11.83 -10.79 8.69
CA ARG A 326 -12.49 -9.65 8.04
C ARG A 326 -11.56 -8.91 7.09
N GLN A 327 -10.29 -8.76 7.44
CA GLN A 327 -9.29 -8.02 6.67
C GLN A 327 -8.66 -8.87 5.55
N ILE A 328 -8.47 -10.18 5.78
CA ILE A 328 -7.74 -11.06 4.86
C ILE A 328 -8.61 -11.73 3.78
N ARG A 329 -9.94 -11.62 3.85
CA ARG A 329 -10.87 -12.22 2.87
C ARG A 329 -11.04 -11.44 1.57
N SER A 330 -10.36 -10.30 1.41
CA SER A 330 -10.47 -9.45 0.22
C SER A 330 -9.29 -8.51 0.07
N THR A 331 -9.15 -7.92 -1.13
CA THR A 331 -8.18 -6.85 -1.41
C THR A 331 -8.69 -5.45 -1.01
N ASN A 332 -9.79 -5.34 -0.27
CA ASN A 332 -10.31 -4.06 0.23
C ASN A 332 -9.29 -3.19 0.98
N PRO A 333 -8.33 -3.76 1.74
CA PRO A 333 -7.26 -2.97 2.34
C PRO A 333 -6.45 -2.15 1.34
N LEU A 334 -6.36 -2.61 0.08
CA LEU A 334 -5.69 -1.92 -1.02
C LEU A 334 -6.61 -0.94 -1.77
N GLU A 335 -7.92 -1.01 -1.57
CA GLU A 335 -8.88 -0.19 -2.33
C GLU A 335 -8.63 1.32 -2.12
N ARG A 336 -8.30 1.72 -0.88
CA ARG A 336 -7.96 3.13 -0.57
C ARG A 336 -6.66 3.55 -1.27
N LEU A 337 -5.65 2.69 -1.27
CA LEU A 337 -4.39 2.89 -1.95
C LEU A 337 -4.60 3.03 -3.47
N ASN A 338 -5.35 2.10 -4.06
CA ASN A 338 -5.68 2.13 -5.48
C ASN A 338 -6.51 3.36 -5.88
N LYS A 339 -7.41 3.82 -5.01
CA LYS A 339 -8.16 5.07 -5.21
C LYS A 339 -7.23 6.27 -5.22
N GLU A 340 -6.26 6.32 -4.31
CA GLU A 340 -5.28 7.41 -4.27
C GLU A 340 -4.37 7.41 -5.51
N ILE A 341 -3.85 6.25 -5.91
CA ILE A 341 -3.09 6.11 -7.16
C ILE A 341 -3.92 6.61 -8.34
N LYS A 342 -5.17 6.15 -8.48
CA LYS A 342 -6.07 6.56 -9.56
C LYS A 342 -6.37 8.06 -9.51
N ARG A 343 -6.58 8.63 -8.34
CA ARG A 343 -6.83 10.06 -8.16
C ARG A 343 -5.66 10.91 -8.65
N ARG A 344 -4.43 10.52 -8.29
CA ARG A 344 -3.21 11.23 -8.69
C ARG A 344 -2.89 11.05 -10.18
N THR A 345 -2.99 9.83 -10.68
CA THR A 345 -2.73 9.53 -12.10
C THR A 345 -3.78 10.13 -13.05
N ALA A 346 -5.03 10.29 -12.58
CA ALA A 346 -6.09 10.92 -13.38
C ALA A 346 -5.82 12.39 -13.69
N VAL A 347 -5.04 13.09 -12.88
CA VAL A 347 -4.63 14.49 -13.14
C VAL A 347 -3.80 14.56 -14.43
N VAL A 348 -2.86 13.62 -14.60
CA VAL A 348 -2.00 13.53 -15.78
C VAL A 348 -2.75 12.98 -16.99
N GLY A 349 -3.62 11.97 -16.78
CA GLY A 349 -4.40 11.32 -17.83
C GLY A 349 -3.58 10.33 -18.65
N ILE A 350 -2.65 10.80 -19.50
CA ILE A 350 -1.73 9.96 -20.28
C ILE A 350 -0.31 10.33 -19.91
N PHE A 351 0.43 9.38 -19.35
CA PHE A 351 1.82 9.58 -18.94
C PHE A 351 2.76 9.66 -20.15
N PRO A 352 3.76 10.54 -20.15
CA PRO A 352 4.69 10.69 -21.26
C PRO A 352 5.55 9.45 -21.49
N ASN A 353 5.89 8.71 -20.43
CA ASN A 353 6.72 7.50 -20.49
C ASN A 353 6.55 6.64 -19.21
N ARG A 354 7.17 5.45 -19.18
CA ARG A 354 7.15 4.54 -18.02
C ARG A 354 7.81 5.14 -16.78
N ALA A 355 8.93 5.85 -16.94
CA ALA A 355 9.67 6.43 -15.82
C ALA A 355 8.80 7.44 -15.05
N SER A 356 8.06 8.30 -15.75
CA SER A 356 7.17 9.26 -15.12
C SER A 356 6.01 8.59 -14.36
N LEU A 357 5.49 7.46 -14.85
CA LEU A 357 4.48 6.69 -14.11
C LEU A 357 5.07 6.05 -12.85
N ILE A 358 6.23 5.39 -12.95
CA ILE A 358 6.94 4.80 -11.78
C ILE A 358 7.24 5.89 -10.75
N ARG A 359 7.71 7.05 -11.18
CA ARG A 359 8.01 8.19 -10.30
C ARG A 359 6.80 8.61 -9.49
N LEU A 360 5.67 8.86 -10.14
CA LEU A 360 4.48 9.31 -9.42
C LEU A 360 3.91 8.21 -8.52
N VAL A 361 3.71 7.01 -9.05
CA VAL A 361 3.14 5.89 -8.27
C VAL A 361 4.09 5.50 -7.14
N GLY A 362 5.40 5.42 -7.42
CA GLY A 362 6.41 5.09 -6.40
C GLY A 362 6.43 6.08 -5.24
N MET A 363 6.34 7.39 -5.52
CA MET A 363 6.28 8.40 -4.45
C MET A 363 4.97 8.35 -3.66
N VAL A 364 3.83 8.07 -4.33
CA VAL A 364 2.54 7.85 -3.63
C VAL A 364 2.63 6.65 -2.69
N LEU A 365 3.27 5.56 -3.15
CA LEU A 365 3.44 4.35 -2.36
C LEU A 365 4.42 4.56 -1.20
N ALA A 366 5.54 5.25 -1.43
CA ALA A 366 6.51 5.55 -0.39
C ALA A 366 5.89 6.41 0.73
N GLU A 367 5.10 7.43 0.36
CA GLU A 367 4.36 8.24 1.34
C GLU A 367 3.35 7.42 2.13
N GLN A 368 2.62 6.53 1.45
CA GLN A 368 1.64 5.69 2.11
C GLN A 368 2.29 4.65 3.04
N ASP A 369 3.47 4.11 2.66
CA ASP A 369 4.25 3.20 3.51
C ASP A 369 4.68 3.91 4.81
N ASP A 370 5.17 5.15 4.69
CA ASP A 370 5.53 5.97 5.83
C ASP A 370 4.31 6.26 6.73
N GLU A 371 3.17 6.66 6.16
CA GLU A 371 1.92 6.87 6.91
C GLU A 371 1.50 5.60 7.67
N TRP A 372 1.67 4.43 7.08
CA TRP A 372 1.31 3.18 7.73
C TRP A 372 2.25 2.82 8.88
N GLN A 373 3.54 3.11 8.76
CA GLN A 373 4.50 2.92 9.84
C GLN A 373 4.22 3.88 11.00
N ASP A 374 3.74 5.08 10.68
CA ASP A 374 3.39 6.11 11.66
C ASP A 374 2.03 5.86 12.32
N GLY A 375 1.18 5.07 11.67
CA GLY A 375 -0.18 4.82 12.06
C GLY A 375 -0.36 3.72 13.14
N ARG A 376 -1.62 3.33 13.35
CA ARG A 376 -1.95 2.15 14.15
C ARG A 376 -1.50 0.88 13.42
N ARG A 377 -1.01 -0.09 14.18
CA ARG A 377 -0.75 -1.44 13.67
C ARG A 377 -2.02 -2.01 13.03
N TYR A 378 -1.85 -2.70 11.93
CA TYR A 378 -2.96 -3.29 11.18
C TYR A 378 -3.59 -4.46 11.94
N PHE A 379 -2.74 -5.30 12.53
CA PHE A 379 -3.12 -6.33 13.50
C PHE A 379 -2.37 -6.14 14.81
N ARG A 380 -2.90 -6.72 15.89
CA ARG A 380 -2.23 -6.74 17.19
C ARG A 380 -1.15 -7.82 17.18
N PRO A 381 0.04 -7.58 17.76
CA PRO A 381 1.12 -8.58 17.81
C PRO A 381 0.69 -9.89 18.46
N GLU A 382 -0.17 -9.82 19.49
CA GLU A 382 -0.68 -10.98 20.20
C GLU A 382 -1.53 -11.88 19.28
N THR A 383 -2.27 -11.27 18.34
CA THR A 383 -3.08 -12.03 17.37
C THR A 383 -2.25 -12.55 16.21
N MET A 384 -1.15 -11.86 15.84
CA MET A 384 -0.20 -12.35 14.84
C MET A 384 0.52 -13.61 15.31
N ALA A 385 0.88 -13.70 16.59
CA ALA A 385 1.49 -14.90 17.18
C ALA A 385 0.59 -16.15 17.10
N LEU A 386 -0.73 -15.98 16.94
CA LEU A 386 -1.66 -17.10 16.77
C LEU A 386 -1.59 -17.76 15.39
N ILE A 387 -0.96 -17.13 14.41
CA ILE A 387 -0.85 -17.68 13.04
C ILE A 387 -0.03 -18.98 13.07
N ASP A 388 1.08 -18.98 13.76
CA ASP A 388 1.97 -20.15 13.86
C ASP A 388 1.31 -21.28 14.64
N ALA A 389 0.57 -21.00 15.70
CA ALA A 389 -0.15 -22.00 16.49
C ALA A 389 -1.26 -22.73 15.69
N VAL A 390 -1.88 -22.05 14.73
CA VAL A 390 -2.94 -22.65 13.87
C VAL A 390 -2.32 -23.54 12.80
N VAL A 391 -1.14 -23.20 12.28
CA VAL A 391 -0.46 -23.98 11.25
C VAL A 391 0.09 -25.29 11.82
N ASP A 392 0.67 -25.29 13.01
CA ASP A 392 1.19 -26.49 13.68
C ASP A 392 0.09 -27.54 13.95
N HIS A 393 -1.15 -27.10 14.22
CA HIS A 393 -2.28 -28.01 14.39
C HIS A 393 -2.76 -28.67 13.08
N GLN A 394 -2.44 -28.12 11.91
CA GLN A 394 -2.80 -28.70 10.60
C GLN A 394 -1.74 -29.69 10.09
N GLU A 395 -0.48 -29.53 10.44
CA GLU A 395 0.60 -30.48 10.10
C GLU A 395 0.56 -31.77 10.91
N VAL A 396 -0.14 -31.82 12.03
CA VAL A 396 -0.26 -33.00 12.92
C VAL A 396 -1.37 -33.97 12.48
N SER A 397 -2.09 -33.70 11.39
CA SER A 397 -3.16 -34.61 10.88
C SER A 397 -2.94 -35.17 9.46
N PRO A 398 -1.79 -35.78 9.14
CA PRO A 398 -1.68 -36.70 8.00
C PRO A 398 -1.50 -38.14 8.48
N GLY A 399 -2.37 -38.65 9.34
CA GLY A 399 -2.15 -40.00 9.91
C GLY A 399 -3.38 -40.80 10.27
N LEU A 400 -4.45 -40.79 9.41
CA LEU A 400 -5.58 -41.69 9.62
C LEU A 400 -6.35 -42.01 8.31
N LEU A 401 -5.59 -42.37 7.26
CA LEU A 401 -6.19 -43.02 6.07
C LEU A 401 -5.19 -44.00 5.45
N MET A 402 -4.79 -45.02 6.22
CA MET A 402 -4.29 -46.32 5.72
C MET A 402 -4.50 -47.37 6.81
N ALA A 403 -5.71 -47.84 6.97
CA ALA A 403 -6.01 -49.19 7.51
C ALA A 403 -7.50 -49.48 7.33
N SER A 404 -7.84 -50.07 6.24
CA SER A 404 -8.66 -51.27 6.03
C SER A 404 -9.06 -51.41 4.57
#